data_ff19d8a0dbc1064934027624b74284b4
#
_entry.id   ff19d8a0dbc1064934027624b74284b4
#
_cell.length_a   1.000
_cell.length_b   1.000
_cell.length_c   1.000
_cell.angle_alpha   90.00
_cell.angle_beta   90.00
_cell.angle_gamma   90.00
#
_symmetry.space_group_name_H-M   'P 1'
#
loop_
_entity.id
_entity.type
_entity.pdbx_description
1 polymer ?
#
loop_
_entity_poly.entity_id
_entity_poly.type
_entity_poly.pdbx_seq_one_letter_code
_entity_poly.pdbx_strand_id
1 'polypeptide(L)'
;MESLENLKVGDDVLVYDKNGLFEAILYVQRMTDNYLIIGGAKFNKTHGWMCRNHNMFAKLATEEDIERVEKKKKKKHISDIMC
;
A
#
# COMPACT_ATOMS: atom_id res chain seq x y z
N MET A 1 -12.19 -0.97 -9.72
CA MET A 1 -11.25 -0.62 -8.64
C MET A 1 -11.95 -0.80 -7.30
N GLU A 2 -11.29 -1.46 -6.36
CA GLU A 2 -11.91 -1.73 -5.07
C GLU A 2 -11.97 -0.48 -4.21
N SER A 3 -13.11 -0.31 -3.53
CA SER A 3 -13.29 0.77 -2.57
C SER A 3 -12.54 0.45 -1.27
N LEU A 4 -12.01 1.47 -0.63
CA LEU A 4 -11.32 1.35 0.65
C LEU A 4 -12.25 1.58 1.84
N GLU A 5 -13.56 1.63 1.60
CA GLU A 5 -14.54 1.98 2.64
C GLU A 5 -14.63 0.95 3.77
N ASN A 6 -14.27 -0.30 3.49
CA ASN A 6 -14.33 -1.38 4.48
C ASN A 6 -13.04 -1.54 5.30
N LEU A 7 -12.02 -0.75 5.02
CA LEU A 7 -10.77 -0.81 5.76
C LEU A 7 -10.90 -0.09 7.11
N LYS A 8 -10.11 -0.54 8.07
CA LYS A 8 -10.10 0.01 9.42
C LYS A 8 -8.68 0.40 9.80
N VAL A 9 -8.55 1.26 10.79
CA VAL A 9 -7.24 1.62 11.34
C VAL A 9 -6.53 0.34 11.79
N GLY A 10 -5.29 0.19 11.37
CA GLY A 10 -4.48 -0.99 11.65
C GLY A 10 -4.50 -2.06 10.58
N ASP A 11 -5.42 -1.98 9.62
CA ASP A 11 -5.47 -2.96 8.52
C ASP A 11 -4.27 -2.78 7.60
N ASP A 12 -3.70 -3.90 7.17
CA ASP A 12 -2.59 -3.88 6.21
C ASP A 12 -3.09 -3.57 4.81
N VAL A 13 -2.37 -2.70 4.14
CA VAL A 13 -2.69 -2.28 2.78
C VAL A 13 -1.47 -2.41 1.88
N LEU A 14 -1.73 -2.74 0.62
CA LEU A 14 -0.71 -2.71 -0.41
C LEU A 14 -0.79 -1.35 -1.09
N VAL A 15 0.30 -0.59 -1.02
CA VAL A 15 0.43 0.66 -1.77
C VAL A 15 1.27 0.36 -2.99
N TYR A 16 0.78 0.71 -4.16
CA TYR A 16 1.44 0.39 -5.42
C TYR A 16 1.31 1.54 -6.41
N ASP A 17 2.24 1.58 -7.34
CA ASP A 17 2.28 2.58 -8.39
C ASP A 17 1.47 2.07 -9.59
N LYS A 18 0.95 2.99 -10.38
CA LYS A 18 0.16 2.71 -11.59
C LYS A 18 0.88 1.75 -12.54
N ASN A 19 2.18 1.83 -12.64
CA ASN A 19 2.98 1.00 -13.54
C ASN A 19 3.47 -0.29 -12.89
N GLY A 20 3.17 -0.49 -11.61
CA GLY A 20 3.60 -1.68 -10.90
C GLY A 20 5.08 -1.71 -10.54
N LEU A 21 5.77 -0.57 -10.63
CA LEU A 21 7.20 -0.48 -10.32
C LEU A 21 7.48 -0.33 -8.83
N PHE A 22 6.51 0.12 -8.08
CA PHE A 22 6.62 0.31 -6.64
C PHE A 22 5.51 -0.48 -5.94
N GLU A 23 5.88 -1.22 -4.91
CA GLU A 23 4.92 -1.89 -4.03
C GLU A 23 5.44 -1.85 -2.60
N ALA A 24 4.56 -1.59 -1.65
CA ALA A 24 4.91 -1.59 -0.24
C ALA A 24 3.70 -2.01 0.59
N ILE A 25 3.96 -2.73 1.68
CA ILE A 25 2.92 -3.07 2.64
C ILE A 25 2.99 -2.05 3.76
N LEU A 26 1.91 -1.31 3.92
CA LEU A 26 1.76 -0.32 4.97
C LEU A 26 0.48 -0.63 5.73
N TYR A 27 0.12 0.20 6.70
CA TYR A 27 -1.12 0.02 7.45
C TYR A 27 -1.86 1.34 7.54
N VAL A 28 -3.16 1.24 7.78
CA VAL A 28 -4.01 2.43 7.93
C VAL A 28 -3.70 3.07 9.29
N GLN A 29 -3.17 4.28 9.27
CA GLN A 29 -2.81 5.02 10.48
C GLN A 29 -4.00 5.77 11.07
N ARG A 30 -4.82 6.37 10.20
CA ARG A 30 -6.00 7.13 10.61
C ARG A 30 -7.05 7.04 9.51
N MET A 31 -8.29 7.33 9.89
CA MET A 31 -9.42 7.38 8.94
C MET A 31 -10.19 8.67 9.14
N THR A 32 -10.64 9.24 8.04
CA THR A 32 -11.61 10.32 8.05
C THR A 32 -12.83 9.86 7.26
N ASP A 33 -13.86 10.69 7.13
CA ASP A 33 -15.07 10.33 6.41
C ASP A 33 -14.81 9.97 4.95
N ASN A 34 -13.85 10.63 4.31
CA ASN A 34 -13.59 10.47 2.89
C ASN A 34 -12.20 9.93 2.56
N TYR A 35 -11.30 9.85 3.55
CA TYR A 35 -9.90 9.54 3.30
C TYR A 35 -9.33 8.56 4.30
N LEU A 36 -8.24 7.90 3.89
CA LEU A 36 -7.40 7.09 4.77
C LEU A 36 -6.00 7.71 4.79
N ILE A 37 -5.38 7.74 5.97
CA ILE A 37 -3.98 8.15 6.09
C ILE A 37 -3.13 6.89 6.20
N ILE A 38 -2.28 6.69 5.22
CA ILE A 38 -1.43 5.50 5.09
C ILE A 38 -0.01 5.98 4.81
N GLY A 39 0.93 5.65 5.71
CA GLY A 39 2.31 6.06 5.54
C GLY A 39 2.49 7.58 5.47
N GLY A 40 1.65 8.34 6.15
CA GLY A 40 1.69 9.80 6.13
C GLY A 40 1.05 10.43 4.90
N ALA A 41 0.49 9.63 3.99
CA ALA A 41 -0.17 10.11 2.78
C ALA A 41 -1.68 9.91 2.86
N LYS A 42 -2.42 10.79 2.22
CA LYS A 42 -3.88 10.75 2.20
C LYS A 42 -4.36 10.02 0.94
N PHE A 43 -5.17 8.97 1.13
CA PHE A 43 -5.74 8.18 0.03
C PHE A 43 -7.26 8.32 0.04
N ASN A 44 -7.85 8.43 -1.14
CA ASN A 44 -9.30 8.53 -1.30
C ASN A 44 -9.96 7.18 -1.04
N LYS A 45 -10.94 7.12 -0.14
CA LYS A 45 -11.66 5.89 0.19
C LYS A 45 -12.41 5.29 -0.98
N THR A 46 -13.01 6.13 -1.80
CA THR A 46 -13.86 5.68 -2.90
C THR A 46 -13.04 5.14 -4.07
N HIS A 47 -11.97 5.83 -4.42
CA HIS A 47 -11.17 5.51 -5.61
C HIS A 47 -9.87 4.78 -5.32
N GLY A 48 -9.37 4.84 -4.09
CA GLY A 48 -8.14 4.14 -3.71
C GLY A 48 -6.86 4.83 -4.12
N TRP A 49 -6.93 6.00 -4.72
CA TRP A 49 -5.72 6.71 -5.15
C TRP A 49 -5.22 7.70 -4.10
N MET A 50 -3.92 8.01 -4.17
CA MET A 50 -3.32 9.04 -3.33
C MET A 50 -3.80 10.42 -3.80
N CYS A 51 -4.22 11.28 -2.87
CA CYS A 51 -4.81 12.57 -3.23
C CYS A 51 -3.84 13.51 -3.95
N ARG A 52 -2.56 13.44 -3.63
CA ARG A 52 -1.55 14.29 -4.25
C ARG A 52 -0.91 13.68 -5.49
N ASN A 53 -1.00 12.36 -5.62
CA ASN A 53 -0.37 11.66 -6.72
C ASN A 53 -1.28 10.53 -7.17
N HIS A 54 -2.07 10.78 -8.18
CA HIS A 54 -3.04 9.80 -8.69
C HIS A 54 -2.39 8.59 -9.37
N ASN A 55 -1.07 8.55 -9.46
CA ASN A 55 -0.36 7.37 -9.94
C ASN A 55 -0.12 6.34 -8.84
N MET A 56 -0.38 6.71 -7.60
CA MET A 56 -0.24 5.81 -6.46
C MET A 56 -1.60 5.37 -5.97
N PHE A 57 -1.72 4.08 -5.66
CA PHE A 57 -2.98 3.46 -5.24
C PHE A 57 -2.76 2.63 -3.99
N ALA A 58 -3.85 2.37 -3.29
CA ALA A 58 -3.84 1.48 -2.13
C ALA A 58 -4.99 0.49 -2.26
N LYS A 59 -4.81 -0.70 -1.74
CA LYS A 59 -5.86 -1.71 -1.62
C LYS A 59 -5.60 -2.58 -0.41
N LEU A 60 -6.62 -3.32 0.04
CA LEU A 60 -6.44 -4.27 1.12
C LEU A 60 -5.36 -5.28 0.72
N ALA A 61 -4.34 -5.43 1.55
CA ALA A 61 -3.27 -6.38 1.30
C ALA A 61 -3.77 -7.81 1.59
N THR A 62 -3.54 -8.70 0.65
CA THR A 62 -3.80 -10.13 0.85
C THR A 62 -2.53 -10.79 1.38
N GLU A 63 -2.65 -12.03 1.85
CA GLU A 63 -1.47 -12.79 2.27
C GLU A 63 -0.48 -12.94 1.12
N GLU A 64 -0.98 -13.12 -0.09
CA GLU A 64 -0.15 -13.23 -1.29
C GLU A 64 0.63 -11.94 -1.54
N ASP A 65 -0.03 -10.80 -1.37
CA ASP A 65 0.61 -9.49 -1.54
C ASP A 65 1.73 -9.30 -0.52
N ILE A 66 1.46 -9.60 0.73
CA ILE A 66 2.43 -9.46 1.81
C ILE A 66 3.64 -10.35 1.55
N GLU A 67 3.40 -11.59 1.20
CA GLU A 67 4.45 -12.55 0.91
C GLU A 67 5.31 -12.12 -0.27
N ARG A 68 4.67 -11.66 -1.34
CA ARG A 68 5.37 -11.19 -2.54
C ARG A 68 6.29 -10.02 -2.24
N VAL A 69 5.79 -9.03 -1.52
CA VAL A 69 6.55 -7.83 -1.18
C VAL A 69 7.70 -8.17 -0.24
N GLU A 70 7.46 -9.03 0.75
CA GLU A 70 8.50 -9.47 1.67
C GLU A 70 9.61 -10.25 0.96
N LYS A 71 9.25 -11.11 0.03
CA LYS A 71 10.23 -11.86 -0.77
C LYS A 71 11.12 -10.92 -1.58
N LYS A 72 10.55 -9.89 -2.17
CA LYS A 72 11.33 -8.90 -2.91
C LYS A 72 12.34 -8.20 -2.00
N LYS A 73 11.93 -7.84 -0.80
CA LYS A 73 12.81 -7.20 0.18
C LYS A 73 13.95 -8.13 0.59
N LYS A 74 13.63 -9.38 0.89
CA LYS A 74 14.63 -10.38 1.28
C LYS A 74 15.64 -10.62 0.16
N LYS A 75 15.16 -10.77 -1.06
CA LYS A 75 16.01 -11.00 -2.22
C LYS A 75 16.96 -9.83 -2.43
N LYS A 76 16.48 -8.62 -2.31
CA LYS A 76 17.29 -7.41 -2.43
C LYS A 76 18.37 -7.36 -1.35
N HIS A 77 17.97 -7.69 -0.12
CA HIS A 77 18.88 -7.70 1.01
C HIS A 77 20.01 -8.72 0.82
N ILE A 78 19.67 -9.91 0.35
CA ILE A 78 20.65 -10.95 0.07
C ILE A 78 21.64 -10.51 -1.01
N SER A 79 21.15 -9.85 -2.04
CA SER A 79 22.00 -9.32 -3.10
C SER A 79 23.00 -8.29 -2.56
N ASP A 80 22.56 -7.45 -1.67
CA ASP A 80 23.41 -6.43 -1.04
C ASP A 80 24.52 -7.07 -0.21
N ILE A 81 24.20 -8.15 0.49
CA ILE A 81 25.18 -8.89 1.28
C ILE A 81 26.21 -9.60 0.40
N MET A 82 25.76 -10.16 -0.70
CA MET A 82 26.63 -10.90 -1.60
C MET A 82 27.52 -10.00 -2.45
N CYS A 83 27.13 -8.76 -2.57
CA CYS A 83 27.95 -7.77 -3.25
C CYS A 83 28.88 -7.08 -2.27
#